data_5fa36861d4781367840c796a3667e28d
#
_entry.id   5fa36861d4781367840c796a3667e28d
#
_cell.length_a   1.000
_cell.length_b   1.000
_cell.length_c   1.000
_cell.angle_alpha   90.00
_cell.angle_beta   90.00
_cell.angle_gamma   90.00
#
_symmetry.space_group_name_H-M   'P 1'
#
loop_
_entity.id
_entity.type
_entity.pdbx_description
1 polymer ?
#
loop_
_entity_poly.entity_id
_entity_poly.type
_entity_poly.pdbx_seq_one_letter_code
_entity_poly.pdbx_strand_id
1 'polypeptide(L)'
;FRMPEQVPESVSRSFGAVVPAFIIMGVMTLISVVFKIDVVDVVQPGLSPEVTAGYSLPGVLVPAFLVVFLWFFGISGDSVVGSVARPVWLQYLSDNADAVASGVPAPHIAPETFFQWFVSIGGSGATIGLVIAGFLVGRARYTNSIMRAVAVPALFNISEPIMFGLPVMMNPFFIIPFLLAPLVLCVVTWFAFSWGFVTYMAVQPPWTLPAPIGAFLTTGGDWRAIVLCLVNILISTVIYYPFMRMYDRDQLKKERCEEGGA
;
A
#
# COMPACT_ATOMS: atom_id res chain seq x y z
N PHE A 1 9.83 28.29 14.14
CA PHE A 1 8.75 28.47 15.12
C PHE A 1 9.01 27.51 16.28
N ARG A 2 9.34 28.04 17.48
CA ARG A 2 9.52 27.19 18.68
C ARG A 2 8.26 27.28 19.50
N MET A 3 7.59 26.15 19.68
CA MET A 3 6.43 26.05 20.58
C MET A 3 6.88 25.90 22.04
N PRO A 4 6.03 26.31 23.00
CA PRO A 4 6.28 26.09 24.44
C PRO A 4 6.52 24.59 24.74
N GLU A 5 7.38 24.30 25.73
CA GLU A 5 7.78 22.95 26.13
C GLU A 5 6.60 22.05 26.60
N GLN A 6 5.46 22.65 26.90
CA GLN A 6 4.23 21.94 27.31
C GLN A 6 3.48 21.30 26.15
N VAL A 7 3.84 21.60 24.89
CA VAL A 7 3.16 21.04 23.70
C VAL A 7 3.83 19.70 23.33
N PRO A 8 3.05 18.61 23.12
CA PRO A 8 3.57 17.35 22.69
C PRO A 8 4.44 17.48 21.41
N GLU A 9 5.55 16.75 21.35
CA GLU A 9 6.52 16.87 20.26
C GLU A 9 5.91 16.60 18.88
N SER A 10 4.96 15.66 18.78
CA SER A 10 4.20 15.37 17.56
C SER A 10 3.41 16.57 17.04
N VAL A 11 2.79 17.33 17.94
CA VAL A 11 2.05 18.53 17.60
C VAL A 11 3.01 19.63 17.15
N SER A 12 4.09 19.83 17.90
CA SER A 12 5.14 20.83 17.57
C SER A 12 5.76 20.56 16.20
N ARG A 13 6.04 19.32 15.83
CA ARG A 13 6.55 18.93 14.51
C ARG A 13 5.53 19.20 13.40
N SER A 14 4.26 18.88 13.63
CA SER A 14 3.18 19.13 12.65
C SER A 14 3.03 20.62 12.35
N PHE A 15 3.02 21.47 13.37
CA PHE A 15 2.96 22.92 13.18
C PHE A 15 4.25 23.49 12.59
N GLY A 16 5.41 22.89 12.89
CA GLY A 16 6.69 23.26 12.27
C GLY A 16 6.69 23.06 10.75
N ALA A 17 5.93 22.07 10.25
CA ALA A 17 5.80 21.79 8.83
C ALA A 17 4.85 22.76 8.08
N VAL A 18 3.97 23.46 8.80
CA VAL A 18 2.96 24.36 8.19
C VAL A 18 3.63 25.53 7.45
N VAL A 19 4.64 26.17 8.04
CA VAL A 19 5.32 27.30 7.41
C VAL A 19 6.05 26.91 6.11
N PRO A 20 6.88 25.85 6.08
CA PRO A 20 7.46 25.33 4.83
C PRO A 20 6.39 24.96 3.79
N ALA A 21 5.28 24.33 4.20
CA ALA A 21 4.19 23.98 3.29
C ALA A 21 3.57 25.21 2.63
N PHE A 22 3.30 26.28 3.38
CA PHE A 22 2.79 27.54 2.84
C PHE A 22 3.78 28.21 1.88
N ILE A 23 5.07 28.17 2.20
CA ILE A 23 6.12 28.71 1.32
C ILE A 23 6.15 27.94 0.00
N ILE A 24 6.15 26.60 0.07
CA ILE A 24 6.17 25.75 -1.13
C ILE A 24 4.91 25.98 -1.96
N MET A 25 3.73 26.01 -1.36
CA MET A 25 2.48 26.31 -2.06
C MET A 25 2.52 27.71 -2.71
N GLY A 26 3.00 28.71 -2.00
CA GLY A 26 3.15 30.07 -2.54
C GLY A 26 4.09 30.13 -3.73
N VAL A 27 5.24 29.45 -3.64
CA VAL A 27 6.21 29.36 -4.74
C VAL A 27 5.60 28.62 -5.94
N MET A 28 4.94 27.48 -5.71
CA MET A 28 4.29 26.71 -6.77
C MET A 28 3.17 27.52 -7.44
N THR A 29 2.35 28.21 -6.66
CA THR A 29 1.32 29.11 -7.19
C THR A 29 1.92 30.24 -8.02
N LEU A 30 3.01 30.85 -7.56
CA LEU A 30 3.73 31.89 -8.28
C LEU A 30 4.24 31.35 -9.63
N ILE A 31 4.85 30.18 -9.63
CA ILE A 31 5.35 29.52 -10.85
C ILE A 31 4.20 29.27 -11.82
N SER A 32 3.11 28.67 -11.36
CA SER A 32 1.99 28.30 -12.22
C SER A 32 1.19 29.51 -12.73
N VAL A 33 0.95 30.51 -11.88
CA VAL A 33 0.10 31.67 -12.25
C VAL A 33 0.88 32.76 -12.95
N VAL A 34 2.09 33.12 -12.46
CA VAL A 34 2.87 34.24 -13.02
C VAL A 34 3.67 33.80 -14.23
N PHE A 35 4.34 32.66 -14.17
CA PHE A 35 5.14 32.16 -15.29
C PHE A 35 4.34 31.32 -16.27
N LYS A 36 3.06 30.98 -15.94
CA LYS A 36 2.19 30.10 -16.74
C LYS A 36 2.84 28.78 -17.10
N ILE A 37 3.72 28.30 -16.21
CA ILE A 37 4.37 26.99 -16.33
C ILE A 37 3.50 26.00 -15.59
N ASP A 38 2.91 25.06 -16.33
CA ASP A 38 2.31 23.88 -15.71
C ASP A 38 3.48 22.95 -15.30
N VAL A 39 3.70 22.84 -13.98
CA VAL A 39 4.78 22.02 -13.43
C VAL A 39 4.54 20.55 -13.77
N VAL A 40 3.27 20.14 -13.90
CA VAL A 40 2.90 18.77 -14.30
C VAL A 40 3.35 18.52 -15.73
N ASP A 41 3.08 19.44 -16.66
CA ASP A 41 3.49 19.33 -18.06
C ASP A 41 5.01 19.30 -18.24
N VAL A 42 5.75 19.96 -17.36
CA VAL A 42 7.22 19.96 -17.38
C VAL A 42 7.81 18.66 -16.84
N VAL A 43 7.19 18.08 -15.81
CA VAL A 43 7.66 16.85 -15.15
C VAL A 43 7.20 15.59 -15.91
N GLN A 44 6.01 15.62 -16.51
CA GLN A 44 5.40 14.50 -17.20
C GLN A 44 6.26 13.91 -18.33
N PRO A 45 6.94 14.68 -19.20
CA PRO A 45 7.85 14.12 -20.20
C PRO A 45 9.04 13.37 -19.60
N GLY A 46 9.51 13.78 -18.42
CA GLY A 46 10.56 13.07 -17.68
C GLY A 46 10.08 11.72 -17.13
N LEU A 47 8.77 11.55 -16.90
CA LEU A 47 8.13 10.32 -16.47
C LEU A 47 7.67 9.44 -17.65
N SER A 48 7.83 9.91 -18.89
CA SER A 48 7.40 9.19 -20.11
C SER A 48 7.94 7.76 -20.23
N PRO A 49 9.18 7.42 -19.81
CA PRO A 49 9.66 6.05 -19.79
C PRO A 49 8.85 5.16 -18.85
N GLU A 50 8.35 5.68 -17.72
CA GLU A 50 7.48 4.95 -16.79
C GLU A 50 6.08 4.73 -17.38
N VAL A 51 5.56 5.71 -18.13
CA VAL A 51 4.28 5.58 -18.84
C VAL A 51 4.33 4.41 -19.84
N THR A 52 5.41 4.28 -20.60
CA THR A 52 5.59 3.15 -21.54
C THR A 52 5.84 1.82 -20.82
N ALA A 53 6.54 1.85 -19.68
CA ALA A 53 6.82 0.67 -18.87
C ALA A 53 5.60 0.19 -18.06
N GLY A 54 4.65 1.08 -17.73
CA GLY A 54 3.48 0.78 -16.90
C GLY A 54 2.54 -0.30 -17.46
N TYR A 55 2.64 -0.63 -18.74
CA TYR A 55 1.92 -1.77 -19.35
C TYR A 55 2.62 -3.11 -19.13
N SER A 56 3.90 -3.10 -18.82
CA SER A 56 4.71 -4.30 -18.67
C SER A 56 4.73 -4.80 -17.23
N LEU A 57 4.87 -6.12 -17.07
CA LEU A 57 5.03 -6.71 -15.74
C LEU A 57 6.22 -6.11 -14.95
N PRO A 58 7.41 -5.87 -15.53
CA PRO A 58 8.48 -5.15 -14.82
C PRO A 58 8.09 -3.74 -14.37
N GLY A 59 7.33 -3.02 -15.20
CA GLY A 59 6.88 -1.65 -14.89
C GLY A 59 5.95 -1.57 -13.66
N VAL A 60 5.18 -2.61 -13.37
CA VAL A 60 4.38 -2.70 -12.14
C VAL A 60 5.16 -3.28 -10.96
N LEU A 61 6.14 -4.17 -11.21
CA LEU A 61 6.92 -4.79 -10.14
C LEU A 61 7.91 -3.80 -9.49
N VAL A 62 8.53 -2.92 -10.27
CA VAL A 62 9.52 -1.97 -9.75
C VAL A 62 8.91 -1.04 -8.69
N PRO A 63 7.82 -0.29 -8.95
CA PRO A 63 7.22 0.55 -7.91
C PRO A 63 6.68 -0.26 -6.73
N ALA A 64 6.08 -1.44 -6.96
CA ALA A 64 5.62 -2.30 -5.87
C ALA A 64 6.79 -2.74 -4.97
N PHE A 65 7.93 -3.12 -5.55
CA PHE A 65 9.15 -3.46 -4.79
C PHE A 65 9.69 -2.26 -4.03
N LEU A 66 9.82 -1.10 -4.67
CA LEU A 66 10.36 0.11 -4.03
C LEU A 66 9.52 0.55 -2.84
N VAL A 67 8.19 0.48 -2.94
CA VAL A 67 7.28 0.81 -1.83
C VAL A 67 7.62 -0.04 -0.60
N VAL A 68 7.63 -1.36 -0.73
CA VAL A 68 7.85 -2.25 0.43
C VAL A 68 9.31 -2.27 0.88
N PHE A 69 10.25 -2.08 -0.03
CA PHE A 69 11.66 -1.96 0.28
C PHE A 69 11.94 -0.74 1.14
N LEU A 70 11.42 0.43 0.80
CA LEU A 70 11.55 1.65 1.60
C LEU A 70 10.86 1.50 2.96
N TRP A 71 9.65 0.95 2.99
CA TRP A 71 8.94 0.67 4.24
C TRP A 71 9.72 -0.25 5.18
N PHE A 72 10.44 -1.23 4.65
CA PHE A 72 11.27 -2.10 5.49
C PHE A 72 12.32 -1.30 6.28
N PHE A 73 12.85 -0.22 5.72
CA PHE A 73 13.79 0.69 6.41
C PHE A 73 13.10 1.80 7.21
N GLY A 74 11.79 1.77 7.35
CA GLY A 74 11.04 2.79 8.10
C GLY A 74 10.75 4.06 7.33
N ILE A 75 10.98 4.07 6.01
CA ILE A 75 10.65 5.18 5.12
C ILE A 75 9.29 4.88 4.48
N SER A 76 8.34 5.83 4.51
CA SER A 76 7.03 5.64 3.86
C SER A 76 7.19 5.49 2.35
N GLY A 77 7.23 4.24 1.88
CA GLY A 77 7.38 3.92 0.46
C GLY A 77 6.22 4.43 -0.38
N ASP A 78 5.00 4.35 0.14
CA ASP A 78 3.81 4.89 -0.55
C ASP A 78 3.90 6.40 -0.77
N SER A 79 4.47 7.14 0.18
CA SER A 79 4.66 8.58 0.04
C SER A 79 5.78 8.91 -0.95
N VAL A 80 6.91 8.21 -0.88
CA VAL A 80 8.08 8.49 -1.75
C VAL A 80 7.80 8.06 -3.18
N VAL A 81 7.41 6.81 -3.40
CA VAL A 81 7.11 6.29 -4.75
C VAL A 81 5.85 6.95 -5.30
N GLY A 82 4.83 7.12 -4.47
CA GLY A 82 3.57 7.76 -4.86
C GLY A 82 3.75 9.22 -5.27
N SER A 83 4.70 9.97 -4.71
CA SER A 83 4.94 11.35 -5.14
C SER A 83 5.36 11.45 -6.62
N VAL A 84 6.00 10.42 -7.14
CA VAL A 84 6.46 10.34 -8.54
C VAL A 84 5.46 9.57 -9.41
N ALA A 85 5.02 8.41 -8.98
CA ALA A 85 4.23 7.49 -9.81
C ALA A 85 2.70 7.78 -9.79
N ARG A 86 2.15 8.33 -8.70
CA ARG A 86 0.71 8.57 -8.56
C ARG A 86 0.10 9.48 -9.63
N PRO A 87 0.73 10.58 -10.06
CA PRO A 87 0.19 11.38 -11.17
C PRO A 87 -0.04 10.54 -12.43
N VAL A 88 0.91 9.65 -12.78
CA VAL A 88 0.80 8.75 -13.93
C VAL A 88 -0.31 7.72 -13.72
N TRP A 89 -0.37 7.11 -12.55
CA TRP A 89 -1.40 6.12 -12.22
C TRP A 89 -2.81 6.68 -12.22
N LEU A 90 -2.98 7.94 -11.78
CA LEU A 90 -4.27 8.63 -11.82
C LEU A 90 -4.65 9.00 -13.26
N GLN A 91 -3.68 9.37 -14.11
CA GLN A 91 -3.92 9.58 -15.54
C GLN A 91 -4.42 8.27 -16.19
N TYR A 92 -3.79 7.12 -15.92
CA TYR A 92 -4.25 5.83 -16.40
C TYR A 92 -5.70 5.53 -15.98
N LEU A 93 -6.05 5.87 -14.74
CA LEU A 93 -7.42 5.67 -14.27
C LEU A 93 -8.41 6.59 -14.98
N SER A 94 -8.03 7.84 -15.23
CA SER A 94 -8.84 8.78 -16.02
C SER A 94 -9.05 8.29 -17.44
N ASP A 95 -7.97 7.87 -18.11
CA ASP A 95 -8.03 7.33 -19.48
C ASP A 95 -8.94 6.09 -19.56
N ASN A 96 -8.86 5.20 -18.56
CA ASN A 96 -9.73 4.05 -18.44
C ASN A 96 -11.20 4.45 -18.25
N ALA A 97 -11.47 5.44 -17.40
CA ALA A 97 -12.83 5.94 -17.18
C ALA A 97 -13.43 6.56 -18.44
N ASP A 98 -12.65 7.37 -19.17
CA ASP A 98 -13.07 8.00 -20.42
C ASP A 98 -13.32 6.95 -21.52
N ALA A 99 -12.47 5.93 -21.61
CA ALA A 99 -12.65 4.82 -22.53
C ALA A 99 -13.96 4.05 -22.24
N VAL A 100 -14.20 3.69 -20.99
CA VAL A 100 -15.42 2.99 -20.56
C VAL A 100 -16.66 3.85 -20.80
N ALA A 101 -16.62 5.16 -20.50
CA ALA A 101 -17.71 6.09 -20.77
C ALA A 101 -18.01 6.20 -22.28
N SER A 102 -17.00 6.04 -23.12
CA SER A 102 -17.11 6.05 -24.59
C SER A 102 -17.49 4.68 -25.18
N GLY A 103 -17.67 3.66 -24.34
CA GLY A 103 -18.04 2.31 -24.78
C GLY A 103 -16.87 1.52 -25.42
N VAL A 104 -15.61 1.93 -25.21
CA VAL A 104 -14.42 1.24 -25.70
C VAL A 104 -13.68 0.55 -24.54
N PRO A 105 -12.91 -0.51 -24.82
CA PRO A 105 -12.13 -1.18 -23.78
C PRO A 105 -11.14 -0.24 -23.11
N ALA A 106 -11.01 -0.33 -21.79
CA ALA A 106 -10.03 0.42 -21.02
C ALA A 106 -8.60 0.04 -21.44
N PRO A 107 -7.71 1.01 -21.70
CA PRO A 107 -6.37 0.75 -22.23
C PRO A 107 -5.34 0.33 -21.19
N HIS A 108 -5.50 0.74 -19.91
CA HIS A 108 -4.44 0.61 -18.90
C HIS A 108 -4.72 -0.47 -17.87
N ILE A 109 -3.76 -1.40 -17.67
CA ILE A 109 -3.87 -2.52 -16.71
C ILE A 109 -3.65 -2.06 -15.27
N ALA A 110 -2.70 -1.16 -15.03
CA ALA A 110 -2.21 -0.84 -13.70
C ALA A 110 -2.34 0.65 -13.32
N PRO A 111 -3.56 1.19 -13.18
CA PRO A 111 -3.79 2.47 -12.53
C PRO A 111 -3.51 2.38 -11.02
N GLU A 112 -3.63 3.48 -10.27
CA GLU A 112 -3.43 3.52 -8.81
C GLU A 112 -4.23 2.44 -8.08
N THR A 113 -5.47 2.21 -8.52
CA THR A 113 -6.40 1.24 -7.94
C THR A 113 -5.96 -0.22 -8.07
N PHE A 114 -5.05 -0.53 -9.03
CA PHE A 114 -4.40 -1.83 -9.13
C PHE A 114 -3.56 -2.13 -7.87
N PHE A 115 -2.71 -1.19 -7.50
CA PHE A 115 -1.87 -1.35 -6.30
C PHE A 115 -2.71 -1.33 -5.05
N GLN A 116 -3.69 -0.43 -4.95
CA GLN A 116 -4.50 -0.22 -3.77
C GLN A 116 -5.38 -1.42 -3.40
N TRP A 117 -6.08 -2.02 -4.38
CA TRP A 117 -7.11 -3.03 -4.10
C TRP A 117 -6.65 -4.47 -4.28
N PHE A 118 -5.53 -4.69 -4.99
CA PHE A 118 -5.08 -6.05 -5.31
C PHE A 118 -3.68 -6.37 -4.81
N VAL A 119 -2.84 -5.36 -4.56
CA VAL A 119 -1.46 -5.54 -4.10
C VAL A 119 -1.28 -5.15 -2.64
N SER A 120 -1.68 -3.93 -2.27
CA SER A 120 -1.53 -3.39 -0.91
C SER A 120 -2.77 -3.68 -0.04
N ILE A 121 -3.24 -4.92 -0.05
CA ILE A 121 -4.45 -5.33 0.69
C ILE A 121 -4.18 -5.35 2.19
N GLY A 122 -4.93 -4.56 2.94
CA GLY A 122 -4.69 -4.36 4.38
C GLY A 122 -3.58 -3.34 4.65
N GLY A 123 -3.18 -2.58 3.62
CA GLY A 123 -2.11 -1.60 3.61
C GLY A 123 -0.81 -2.14 3.03
N SER A 124 0.26 -1.35 3.11
CA SER A 124 1.56 -1.68 2.53
C SER A 124 2.07 -3.04 2.99
N GLY A 125 2.61 -3.83 2.06
CA GLY A 125 3.11 -5.18 2.35
C GLY A 125 2.04 -6.27 2.33
N ALA A 126 0.80 -5.99 1.89
CA ALA A 126 -0.33 -6.93 1.92
C ALA A 126 -0.60 -7.49 3.33
N THR A 127 -0.56 -6.60 4.32
CA THR A 127 -0.51 -6.96 5.75
C THR A 127 -1.78 -7.62 6.29
N ILE A 128 -2.90 -7.59 5.57
CA ILE A 128 -4.08 -8.39 5.93
C ILE A 128 -3.74 -9.88 6.03
N GLY A 129 -2.87 -10.39 5.14
CA GLY A 129 -2.40 -11.77 5.18
C GLY A 129 -1.57 -12.07 6.43
N LEU A 130 -0.74 -11.11 6.88
CA LEU A 130 0.01 -11.21 8.12
C LEU A 130 -0.93 -11.26 9.35
N VAL A 131 -1.97 -10.42 9.36
CA VAL A 131 -2.98 -10.43 10.45
C VAL A 131 -3.72 -11.75 10.50
N ILE A 132 -4.19 -12.27 9.36
CA ILE A 132 -4.87 -13.57 9.31
C ILE A 132 -3.92 -14.69 9.74
N ALA A 133 -2.69 -14.71 9.25
CA ALA A 133 -1.68 -15.68 9.67
C ALA A 133 -1.42 -15.60 11.18
N GLY A 134 -1.38 -14.39 11.75
CA GLY A 134 -1.24 -14.17 13.17
C GLY A 134 -2.38 -14.76 14.00
N PHE A 135 -3.62 -14.62 13.56
CA PHE A 135 -4.77 -15.28 14.22
C PHE A 135 -4.72 -16.81 14.10
N LEU A 136 -4.24 -17.35 12.98
CA LEU A 136 -4.16 -18.79 12.76
C LEU A 136 -3.08 -19.48 13.61
N VAL A 137 -1.96 -18.80 13.88
CA VAL A 137 -0.80 -19.40 14.55
C VAL A 137 -0.55 -18.85 15.94
N GLY A 138 -1.09 -17.69 16.30
CA GLY A 138 -0.81 -16.97 17.53
C GLY A 138 -1.14 -17.77 18.78
N ARG A 139 -0.12 -18.06 19.57
CA ARG A 139 -0.21 -18.70 20.88
C ARG A 139 0.36 -17.82 21.99
N ALA A 140 1.37 -17.01 21.66
CA ALA A 140 1.94 -16.03 22.57
C ALA A 140 0.89 -14.96 22.94
N ARG A 141 0.88 -14.53 24.19
CA ARG A 141 -0.03 -13.48 24.69
C ARG A 141 0.19 -12.18 23.93
N TYR A 142 1.46 -11.85 23.71
CA TYR A 142 1.87 -10.67 22.94
C TYR A 142 1.28 -10.70 21.52
N THR A 143 1.50 -11.82 20.78
CA THR A 143 0.97 -11.99 19.42
C THR A 143 -0.54 -11.81 19.39
N ASN A 144 -1.27 -12.49 20.27
CA ASN A 144 -2.74 -12.42 20.31
C ASN A 144 -3.26 -11.01 20.65
N SER A 145 -2.59 -10.31 21.54
CA SER A 145 -2.94 -8.93 21.91
C SER A 145 -2.80 -7.99 20.72
N ILE A 146 -1.67 -8.06 20.01
CA ILE A 146 -1.43 -7.24 18.82
C ILE A 146 -2.43 -7.58 17.72
N MET A 147 -2.65 -8.87 17.39
CA MET A 147 -3.60 -9.25 16.33
C MET A 147 -5.00 -8.70 16.56
N ARG A 148 -5.48 -8.71 17.80
CA ARG A 148 -6.78 -8.12 18.14
C ARG A 148 -6.81 -6.60 17.97
N ALA A 149 -5.73 -5.92 18.30
CA ALA A 149 -5.63 -4.47 18.18
C ALA A 149 -5.56 -4.00 16.71
N VAL A 150 -4.91 -4.78 15.83
CA VAL A 150 -4.65 -4.39 14.44
C VAL A 150 -5.67 -4.94 13.43
N ALA A 151 -6.56 -5.85 13.85
CA ALA A 151 -7.52 -6.50 12.95
C ALA A 151 -8.45 -5.51 12.24
N VAL A 152 -9.03 -4.58 13.00
CA VAL A 152 -9.95 -3.59 12.43
C VAL A 152 -9.21 -2.59 11.53
N PRO A 153 -8.10 -1.95 11.94
CA PRO A 153 -7.31 -1.13 11.05
C PRO A 153 -6.92 -1.83 9.73
N ALA A 154 -6.43 -3.07 9.81
CA ALA A 154 -6.03 -3.83 8.62
C ALA A 154 -7.18 -4.09 7.65
N LEU A 155 -8.41 -4.29 8.15
CA LEU A 155 -9.59 -4.45 7.30
C LEU A 155 -9.86 -3.20 6.45
N PHE A 156 -9.50 -2.01 6.97
CA PHE A 156 -9.65 -0.71 6.31
C PHE A 156 -8.35 -0.20 5.65
N ASN A 157 -7.43 -1.11 5.31
CA ASN A 157 -6.15 -0.83 4.65
C ASN A 157 -5.20 0.09 5.43
N ILE A 158 -5.29 0.10 6.76
CA ILE A 158 -4.42 0.86 7.64
C ILE A 158 -3.37 -0.08 8.21
N SER A 159 -2.13 -0.01 7.70
CA SER A 159 -1.03 -0.92 8.06
C SER A 159 -0.15 -0.44 9.20
N GLU A 160 -0.15 0.86 9.54
CA GLU A 160 0.73 1.44 10.53
C GLU A 160 0.62 0.75 11.91
N PRO A 161 -0.58 0.42 12.43
CA PRO A 161 -0.68 -0.27 13.70
C PRO A 161 0.01 -1.63 13.73
N ILE A 162 -0.01 -2.40 12.64
CA ILE A 162 0.70 -3.68 12.58
C ILE A 162 2.19 -3.48 12.32
N MET A 163 2.57 -2.50 11.50
CA MET A 163 3.97 -2.17 11.20
C MET A 163 4.76 -1.82 12.46
N PHE A 164 4.15 -1.04 13.35
CA PHE A 164 4.76 -0.61 14.60
C PHE A 164 4.48 -1.57 15.77
N GLY A 165 3.27 -2.12 15.85
CA GLY A 165 2.88 -3.01 16.95
C GLY A 165 3.55 -4.37 16.87
N LEU A 166 3.76 -4.93 15.68
CA LEU A 166 4.44 -6.21 15.47
C LEU A 166 5.87 -6.00 14.95
N PRO A 167 6.62 -5.04 15.35
CA PRO A 167 7.81 -4.47 14.73
C PRO A 167 8.21 -5.17 13.42
N VAL A 168 7.48 -4.88 12.33
CA VAL A 168 7.74 -5.51 11.01
C VAL A 168 9.00 -4.92 10.38
N MET A 169 9.22 -3.62 10.57
CA MET A 169 10.37 -2.90 10.02
C MET A 169 11.67 -3.41 10.65
N MET A 170 12.68 -3.64 9.80
CA MET A 170 14.01 -4.16 10.16
C MET A 170 13.98 -5.47 10.96
N ASN A 171 12.86 -6.20 10.94
CA ASN A 171 12.72 -7.47 11.62
C ASN A 171 13.10 -8.62 10.69
N PRO A 172 14.13 -9.44 11.05
CA PRO A 172 14.59 -10.53 10.19
C PRO A 172 13.52 -11.59 9.89
N PHE A 173 12.52 -11.76 10.76
CA PHE A 173 11.42 -12.69 10.51
C PHE A 173 10.49 -12.22 9.38
N PHE A 174 10.34 -10.92 9.19
CA PHE A 174 9.35 -10.36 8.28
C PHE A 174 9.91 -9.79 6.98
N ILE A 175 11.23 -9.61 6.83
CA ILE A 175 11.82 -9.05 5.61
C ILE A 175 11.41 -9.83 4.36
N ILE A 176 11.53 -11.15 4.39
CA ILE A 176 11.22 -12.00 3.24
C ILE A 176 9.74 -11.94 2.88
N PRO A 177 8.79 -12.25 3.78
CA PRO A 177 7.37 -12.23 3.43
C PRO A 177 6.85 -10.83 3.11
N PHE A 178 7.38 -9.79 3.76
CA PHE A 178 6.97 -8.41 3.53
C PHE A 178 7.36 -7.90 2.14
N LEU A 179 8.52 -8.30 1.63
CA LEU A 179 8.95 -8.00 0.27
C LEU A 179 8.26 -8.92 -0.75
N LEU A 180 8.15 -10.21 -0.44
CA LEU A 180 7.68 -11.22 -1.38
C LEU A 180 6.16 -11.14 -1.63
N ALA A 181 5.35 -10.95 -0.59
CA ALA A 181 3.91 -11.00 -0.72
C ALA A 181 3.38 -9.99 -1.76
N PRO A 182 3.65 -8.68 -1.68
CA PRO A 182 3.16 -7.72 -2.67
C PRO A 182 3.66 -8.02 -4.10
N LEU A 183 4.89 -8.51 -4.26
CA LEU A 183 5.41 -8.85 -5.58
C LEU A 183 4.67 -10.03 -6.22
N VAL A 184 4.40 -11.08 -5.43
CA VAL A 184 3.59 -12.21 -5.89
C VAL A 184 2.18 -11.78 -6.23
N LEU A 185 1.54 -10.97 -5.38
CA LEU A 185 0.21 -10.43 -5.65
C LEU A 185 0.19 -9.57 -6.91
N CYS A 186 1.23 -8.76 -7.13
CA CYS A 186 1.38 -7.93 -8.33
C CYS A 186 1.43 -8.80 -9.60
N VAL A 187 2.21 -9.89 -9.59
CA VAL A 187 2.29 -10.85 -10.70
C VAL A 187 0.94 -11.51 -10.96
N VAL A 188 0.31 -12.07 -9.92
CA VAL A 188 -0.99 -12.76 -10.04
C VAL A 188 -2.05 -11.81 -10.59
N THR A 189 -2.12 -10.60 -10.05
CA THR A 189 -3.09 -9.57 -10.46
C THR A 189 -2.84 -9.14 -11.90
N TRP A 190 -1.58 -8.88 -12.27
CA TRP A 190 -1.22 -8.48 -13.63
C TRP A 190 -1.65 -9.52 -14.66
N PHE A 191 -1.40 -10.81 -14.40
CA PHE A 191 -1.83 -11.89 -15.29
C PHE A 191 -3.37 -12.01 -15.33
N ALA A 192 -4.06 -11.87 -14.19
CA ALA A 192 -5.52 -11.94 -14.15
C ALA A 192 -6.17 -10.86 -15.04
N PHE A 193 -5.65 -9.63 -15.02
CA PHE A 193 -6.12 -8.56 -15.90
C PHE A 193 -5.66 -8.75 -17.34
N SER A 194 -4.40 -9.10 -17.60
CA SER A 194 -3.86 -9.30 -18.96
C SER A 194 -4.59 -10.40 -19.72
N TRP A 195 -5.04 -11.44 -19.04
CA TRP A 195 -5.82 -12.53 -19.66
C TRP A 195 -7.33 -12.25 -19.74
N GLY A 196 -7.76 -11.07 -19.26
CA GLY A 196 -9.17 -10.68 -19.31
C GLY A 196 -10.08 -11.42 -18.34
N PHE A 197 -9.53 -12.03 -17.28
CA PHE A 197 -10.34 -12.68 -16.24
C PHE A 197 -11.17 -11.68 -15.43
N VAL A 198 -10.71 -10.43 -15.34
CA VAL A 198 -11.37 -9.36 -14.59
C VAL A 198 -11.42 -8.10 -15.45
N THR A 199 -12.51 -7.34 -15.35
CA THR A 199 -12.68 -6.06 -16.04
C THR A 199 -11.68 -5.03 -15.50
N TYR A 200 -11.12 -4.22 -16.40
CA TYR A 200 -10.16 -3.18 -16.02
C TYR A 200 -10.80 -2.12 -15.12
N MET A 201 -9.98 -1.54 -14.28
CA MET A 201 -10.39 -0.54 -13.30
C MET A 201 -10.64 0.81 -13.97
N ALA A 202 -11.77 1.44 -13.63
CA ALA A 202 -12.18 2.74 -14.19
C ALA A 202 -12.79 3.68 -13.15
N VAL A 203 -12.88 3.25 -11.87
CA VAL A 203 -13.47 4.03 -10.78
C VAL A 203 -12.49 4.15 -9.63
N GLN A 204 -12.45 5.30 -8.96
CA GLN A 204 -11.66 5.57 -7.75
C GLN A 204 -12.54 5.47 -6.50
N PRO A 205 -12.65 4.32 -5.85
CA PRO A 205 -13.36 4.21 -4.57
C PRO A 205 -12.54 4.86 -3.44
N PRO A 206 -13.19 5.29 -2.33
CA PRO A 206 -12.48 5.74 -1.13
C PRO A 206 -11.51 4.67 -0.60
N TRP A 207 -10.26 5.01 -0.38
CA TRP A 207 -9.18 4.09 -0.01
C TRP A 207 -9.41 3.33 1.31
N THR A 208 -10.26 3.86 2.18
CA THR A 208 -10.60 3.27 3.49
C THR A 208 -11.65 2.16 3.42
N LEU A 209 -12.10 1.74 2.24
CA LEU A 209 -13.03 0.61 2.13
C LEU A 209 -12.30 -0.72 2.36
N PRO A 210 -13.01 -1.76 2.86
CA PRO A 210 -12.49 -3.11 2.82
C PRO A 210 -12.12 -3.52 1.39
N ALA A 211 -10.94 -4.14 1.20
CA ALA A 211 -10.37 -4.38 -0.11
C ALA A 211 -11.30 -5.13 -1.10
N PRO A 212 -12.07 -6.17 -0.72
CA PRO A 212 -13.01 -6.81 -1.65
C PRO A 212 -14.12 -5.88 -2.16
N ILE A 213 -14.56 -4.93 -1.33
CA ILE A 213 -15.57 -3.93 -1.73
C ILE A 213 -14.94 -2.90 -2.68
N GLY A 214 -13.73 -2.43 -2.36
CA GLY A 214 -12.98 -1.52 -3.22
C GLY A 214 -12.66 -2.15 -4.58
N ALA A 215 -12.25 -3.41 -4.61
CA ALA A 215 -12.01 -4.19 -5.83
C ALA A 215 -13.27 -4.31 -6.71
N PHE A 216 -14.43 -4.56 -6.11
CA PHE A 216 -15.70 -4.60 -6.82
C PHE A 216 -16.06 -3.24 -7.44
N LEU A 217 -15.96 -2.18 -6.67
CA LEU A 217 -16.34 -0.84 -7.12
C LEU A 217 -15.39 -0.31 -8.19
N THR A 218 -14.07 -0.51 -8.05
CA THR A 218 -13.09 0.01 -9.01
C THR A 218 -13.23 -0.59 -10.40
N THR A 219 -13.74 -1.84 -10.49
CA THR A 219 -13.99 -2.56 -11.74
C THR A 219 -15.41 -2.34 -12.31
N GLY A 220 -16.16 -1.36 -11.79
CA GLY A 220 -17.51 -1.08 -12.25
C GLY A 220 -18.54 -2.16 -11.89
N GLY A 221 -18.28 -2.93 -10.82
CA GLY A 221 -19.22 -3.95 -10.34
C GLY A 221 -18.92 -5.38 -10.82
N ASP A 222 -17.69 -5.67 -11.24
CA ASP A 222 -17.28 -7.04 -11.60
C ASP A 222 -17.04 -7.89 -10.36
N TRP A 223 -17.91 -8.88 -10.12
CA TRP A 223 -17.76 -9.81 -8.99
C TRP A 223 -16.48 -10.65 -9.03
N ARG A 224 -15.90 -10.85 -10.21
CA ARG A 224 -14.62 -11.58 -10.39
C ARG A 224 -13.47 -10.85 -9.73
N ALA A 225 -13.55 -9.52 -9.60
CA ALA A 225 -12.60 -8.72 -8.84
C ALA A 225 -12.60 -9.05 -7.35
N ILE A 226 -13.77 -9.36 -6.76
CA ILE A 226 -13.87 -9.84 -5.38
C ILE A 226 -13.13 -11.17 -5.24
N VAL A 227 -13.35 -12.10 -6.16
CA VAL A 227 -12.70 -13.42 -6.15
C VAL A 227 -11.18 -13.26 -6.24
N LEU A 228 -10.69 -12.44 -7.17
CA LEU A 228 -9.26 -12.14 -7.30
C LEU A 228 -8.68 -11.54 -6.01
N CYS A 229 -9.37 -10.58 -5.41
CA CYS A 229 -8.97 -9.99 -4.14
C CYS A 229 -8.88 -11.03 -3.01
N LEU A 230 -9.87 -11.92 -2.89
CA LEU A 230 -9.87 -13.01 -1.90
C LEU A 230 -8.74 -14.02 -2.15
N VAL A 231 -8.48 -14.36 -3.41
CA VAL A 231 -7.33 -15.20 -3.80
C VAL A 231 -6.02 -14.53 -3.38
N ASN A 232 -5.87 -13.24 -3.60
CA ASN A 232 -4.70 -12.49 -3.19
C ASN A 232 -4.54 -12.46 -1.66
N ILE A 233 -5.63 -12.28 -0.91
CA ILE A 233 -5.61 -12.38 0.56
C ILE A 233 -5.13 -13.77 1.00
N LEU A 234 -5.62 -14.83 0.36
CA LEU A 234 -5.20 -16.20 0.67
C LEU A 234 -3.71 -16.41 0.37
N ILE A 235 -3.24 -15.97 -0.80
CA ILE A 235 -1.82 -16.06 -1.20
C ILE A 235 -0.95 -15.32 -0.19
N SER A 236 -1.31 -14.08 0.16
CA SER A 236 -0.58 -13.31 1.18
C SER A 236 -0.54 -14.04 2.51
N THR A 237 -1.68 -14.59 2.96
CA THR A 237 -1.76 -15.37 4.20
C THR A 237 -0.82 -16.58 4.18
N VAL A 238 -0.79 -17.33 3.08
CA VAL A 238 0.09 -18.49 2.91
C VAL A 238 1.57 -18.09 2.96
N ILE A 239 1.92 -16.96 2.32
CA ILE A 239 3.30 -16.45 2.34
C ILE A 239 3.71 -16.04 3.77
N TYR A 240 2.86 -15.33 4.50
CA TYR A 240 3.16 -14.89 5.86
C TYR A 240 3.13 -16.02 6.91
N TYR A 241 2.35 -17.06 6.68
CA TYR A 241 2.09 -18.12 7.67
C TYR A 241 3.36 -18.76 8.28
N PRO A 242 4.35 -19.25 7.51
CA PRO A 242 5.54 -19.88 8.08
C PRO A 242 6.37 -18.90 8.91
N PHE A 243 6.50 -17.67 8.48
CA PHE A 243 7.29 -16.65 9.16
C PHE A 243 6.62 -16.18 10.45
N MET A 244 5.31 -15.98 10.40
CA MET A 244 4.52 -15.65 11.58
C MET A 244 4.57 -16.76 12.62
N ARG A 245 4.56 -18.03 12.20
CA ARG A 245 4.72 -19.17 13.09
C ARG A 245 6.10 -19.22 13.74
N MET A 246 7.15 -18.85 13.01
CA MET A 246 8.51 -18.74 13.55
C MET A 246 8.59 -17.63 14.58
N TYR A 247 8.04 -16.47 14.26
CA TYR A 247 8.00 -15.33 15.17
C TYR A 247 7.22 -15.62 16.45
N ASP A 248 6.01 -16.20 16.35
CA ASP A 248 5.18 -16.55 17.52
C ASP A 248 5.88 -17.54 18.46
N ARG A 249 6.63 -18.51 17.89
CA ARG A 249 7.46 -19.43 18.69
C ARG A 249 8.57 -18.73 19.44
N ASP A 250 9.18 -17.72 18.85
CA ASP A 250 10.21 -16.91 19.51
C ASP A 250 9.60 -16.09 20.66
N GLN A 251 8.44 -15.49 20.46
CA GLN A 251 7.70 -14.78 21.51
C GLN A 251 7.31 -15.71 22.67
N LEU A 252 6.82 -16.91 22.37
CA LEU A 252 6.51 -17.92 23.41
C LEU A 252 7.72 -18.32 24.24
N LYS A 253 8.90 -18.40 23.63
CA LYS A 253 10.12 -18.69 24.39
C LYS A 253 10.47 -17.54 25.34
N LYS A 254 10.34 -16.30 24.90
CA LYS A 254 10.58 -15.10 25.71
C LYS A 254 9.63 -15.05 26.90
N GLU A 255 8.33 -15.24 26.68
CA GLU A 255 7.32 -15.28 27.75
C GLU A 255 7.61 -16.34 28.80
N ARG A 256 8.04 -17.55 28.38
CA ARG A 256 8.42 -18.63 29.32
C ARG A 256 9.69 -18.33 30.12
N CYS A 257 10.67 -17.66 29.52
CA CYS A 257 11.87 -17.25 30.21
C CYS A 257 11.56 -16.19 31.30
N GLU A 258 10.64 -15.27 30.99
CA GLU A 258 10.20 -14.26 31.95
C GLU A 258 9.40 -14.87 33.11
N GLU A 259 8.54 -15.85 32.86
CA GLU A 259 7.77 -16.57 33.90
C GLU A 259 8.62 -17.53 34.74
N GLY A 260 9.70 -18.08 34.18
CA GLY A 260 10.59 -19.01 34.88
C GLY A 260 11.74 -18.33 35.66
N GLY A 261 11.94 -17.02 35.45
CA GLY A 261 12.96 -16.21 36.14
C GLY A 261 12.44 -15.38 37.32
N ALA A 262 11.12 -15.46 37.58
CA ALA A 262 10.46 -14.87 38.75
C ALA A 262 10.17 -15.93 39.80
#